data_1238875a7b7577e13a747f2f65198728
#
_entry.id   1238875a7b7577e13a747f2f65198728
#
_cell.length_a   1.000
_cell.length_b   1.000
_cell.length_c   1.000
_cell.angle_alpha   90.00
_cell.angle_beta   90.00
_cell.angle_gamma   90.00
#
_symmetry.space_group_name_H-M   'P 1'
#
loop_
_entity.id
_entity.type
_entity.pdbx_description
1 polymer ?
#
loop_
_entity_poly.entity_id
_entity_poly.type
_entity_poly.pdbx_seq_one_letter_code
_entity_poly.pdbx_strand_id
1 'polypeptide(L)'
;MPILETDSDRLIGYVLVSTPTAATATVLEKISQIFSYVATAVILVGVVLMILFARYQSSPLTQMAQTARAFGHGDLSARVKLDEKQPREITELALAFNNMASSLQKSEYQRQEFVANASHELKTPMTTISGYIDGILDGTIPESRRSYYLQIVSDETKRLSRLVRSMLDISQLQKEEGIPEEKKMHFDLEESVGQVLITFEKKINDKKL
;
A
#
# COMPACT_ATOMS: atom_id res chain seq x y z
N MET A 1 19.89 -20.60 80.52
CA MET A 1 20.78 -19.66 81.26
C MET A 1 21.15 -20.34 82.55
N PRO A 2 22.45 -20.50 82.90
CA PRO A 2 22.84 -21.08 84.18
C PRO A 2 22.56 -20.08 85.31
N ILE A 3 22.11 -20.61 86.46
CA ILE A 3 21.95 -19.83 87.71
C ILE A 3 23.13 -20.22 88.61
N LEU A 4 23.99 -19.24 88.90
CA LEU A 4 25.17 -19.34 89.72
C LEU A 4 24.86 -18.79 91.12
N GLU A 5 25.46 -19.34 92.18
CA GLU A 5 25.37 -18.82 93.53
C GLU A 5 26.26 -17.58 93.63
N THR A 6 25.73 -16.51 94.24
CA THR A 6 26.34 -15.17 94.20
C THR A 6 27.71 -15.09 94.91
N ASP A 7 28.09 -16.13 95.72
CA ASP A 7 29.27 -16.08 96.59
C ASP A 7 30.32 -17.21 96.29
N SER A 8 29.99 -18.21 95.46
CA SER A 8 30.86 -19.38 95.29
C SER A 8 30.98 -19.84 93.82
N ASP A 9 30.46 -19.11 92.84
CA ASP A 9 30.45 -19.50 91.43
C ASP A 9 29.93 -20.92 91.17
N ARG A 10 29.17 -21.47 92.15
CA ARG A 10 28.64 -22.85 92.14
C ARG A 10 27.35 -22.84 91.33
N LEU A 11 27.25 -23.73 90.35
CA LEU A 11 26.09 -23.92 89.53
C LEU A 11 24.91 -24.46 90.38
N ILE A 12 23.85 -23.71 90.60
CA ILE A 12 22.67 -24.09 91.35
C ILE A 12 21.62 -24.76 90.44
N GLY A 13 21.55 -24.37 89.21
CA GLY A 13 20.56 -24.95 88.29
C GLY A 13 20.57 -24.25 86.91
N TYR A 14 19.70 -24.74 85.99
CA TYR A 14 19.48 -24.16 84.67
C TYR A 14 18.04 -23.73 84.57
N VAL A 15 17.81 -22.54 84.04
CA VAL A 15 16.51 -22.15 83.56
C VAL A 15 16.41 -22.47 82.05
N LEU A 16 15.63 -23.48 81.74
CA LEU A 16 15.27 -23.85 80.37
C LEU A 16 13.97 -23.12 80.02
N VAL A 17 14.07 -22.11 79.15
CA VAL A 17 12.91 -21.48 78.54
C VAL A 17 12.59 -22.24 77.25
N SER A 18 11.57 -23.05 77.21
CA SER A 18 11.07 -23.69 76.04
C SER A 18 9.92 -22.80 75.48
N THR A 19 10.12 -22.16 74.37
CA THR A 19 9.03 -21.53 73.57
C THR A 19 8.38 -22.61 72.70
N PRO A 20 7.05 -22.72 72.70
CA PRO A 20 6.37 -23.70 71.83
C PRO A 20 6.51 -23.28 70.37
N THR A 21 7.53 -23.80 69.68
CA THR A 21 7.78 -23.55 68.23
C THR A 21 6.69 -24.17 67.36
N ALA A 22 5.92 -25.10 67.85
CA ALA A 22 4.81 -25.76 67.13
C ALA A 22 3.70 -24.71 66.71
N ALA A 23 3.38 -23.79 67.60
CA ALA A 23 2.36 -22.76 67.31
C ALA A 23 2.81 -21.77 66.23
N THR A 24 4.11 -21.41 66.21
CA THR A 24 4.67 -20.52 65.19
C THR A 24 4.79 -21.25 63.85
N ALA A 25 5.10 -22.56 63.84
CA ALA A 25 5.17 -23.32 62.60
C ALA A 25 3.79 -23.46 61.92
N THR A 26 2.71 -23.72 62.67
CA THR A 26 1.34 -23.81 62.12
C THR A 26 0.83 -22.47 61.58
N VAL A 27 1.20 -21.33 62.19
CA VAL A 27 0.86 -20.00 61.72
C VAL A 27 1.61 -19.68 60.41
N LEU A 28 2.90 -19.99 60.34
CA LEU A 28 3.71 -19.83 59.10
C LEU A 28 3.19 -20.68 57.95
N GLU A 29 2.78 -21.91 58.20
CA GLU A 29 2.19 -22.81 57.23
C GLU A 29 0.89 -22.24 56.65
N LYS A 30 -0.03 -21.76 57.50
CA LYS A 30 -1.28 -21.10 57.04
C LYS A 30 -1.02 -19.83 56.26
N ILE A 31 -0.08 -18.99 56.66
CA ILE A 31 0.31 -17.81 55.92
C ILE A 31 0.87 -18.17 54.53
N SER A 32 1.74 -19.18 54.48
CA SER A 32 2.31 -19.68 53.22
C SER A 32 1.23 -20.23 52.30
N GLN A 33 0.24 -20.97 52.80
CA GLN A 33 -0.89 -21.46 52.02
C GLN A 33 -1.75 -20.31 51.46
N ILE A 34 -2.12 -19.34 52.31
CA ILE A 34 -2.90 -18.18 51.87
C ILE A 34 -2.13 -17.39 50.80
N PHE A 35 -0.84 -17.16 51.03
CA PHE A 35 0.02 -16.48 50.07
C PHE A 35 0.08 -17.23 48.72
N SER A 36 0.22 -18.56 48.76
CA SER A 36 0.23 -19.41 47.59
C SER A 36 -1.09 -19.31 46.78
N TYR A 37 -2.24 -19.37 47.47
CA TYR A 37 -3.55 -19.21 46.79
C TYR A 37 -3.72 -17.82 46.18
N VAL A 38 -3.35 -16.76 46.89
CA VAL A 38 -3.44 -15.38 46.39
C VAL A 38 -2.50 -15.19 45.21
N ALA A 39 -1.27 -15.66 45.30
CA ALA A 39 -0.31 -15.58 44.19
C ALA A 39 -0.81 -16.31 42.94
N THR A 40 -1.34 -17.52 43.13
CA THR A 40 -1.92 -18.30 42.01
C THR A 40 -3.11 -17.59 41.39
N ALA A 41 -4.01 -17.02 42.19
CA ALA A 41 -5.16 -16.26 41.69
C ALA A 41 -4.73 -15.03 40.89
N VAL A 42 -3.74 -14.27 41.39
CA VAL A 42 -3.20 -13.07 40.69
C VAL A 42 -2.56 -13.46 39.36
N ILE A 43 -1.78 -14.54 39.33
CA ILE A 43 -1.17 -15.03 38.08
C ILE A 43 -2.25 -15.45 37.09
N LEU A 44 -3.29 -16.19 37.49
CA LEU A 44 -4.38 -16.60 36.59
C LEU A 44 -5.11 -15.38 36.00
N VAL A 45 -5.45 -14.40 36.83
CA VAL A 45 -6.07 -13.15 36.37
C VAL A 45 -5.16 -12.43 35.37
N GLY A 46 -3.86 -12.32 35.69
CA GLY A 46 -2.87 -11.70 34.80
C GLY A 46 -2.78 -12.37 33.42
N VAL A 47 -2.77 -13.73 33.42
CA VAL A 47 -2.75 -14.48 32.15
C VAL A 47 -4.02 -14.26 31.32
N VAL A 48 -5.20 -14.27 31.97
CA VAL A 48 -6.47 -13.99 31.27
C VAL A 48 -6.47 -12.58 30.66
N LEU A 49 -6.07 -11.57 31.42
CA LEU A 49 -5.97 -10.20 30.92
C LEU A 49 -4.96 -10.08 29.78
N MET A 50 -3.82 -10.73 29.88
CA MET A 50 -2.81 -10.76 28.81
C MET A 50 -3.36 -11.38 27.51
N ILE A 51 -4.11 -12.50 27.60
CA ILE A 51 -4.71 -13.15 26.43
C ILE A 51 -5.76 -12.22 25.78
N LEU A 52 -6.60 -11.57 26.57
CA LEU A 52 -7.60 -10.62 26.07
C LEU A 52 -6.94 -9.43 25.39
N PHE A 53 -5.89 -8.87 25.98
CA PHE A 53 -5.12 -7.77 25.42
C PHE A 53 -4.40 -8.17 24.12
N ALA A 54 -3.78 -9.33 24.08
CA ALA A 54 -3.12 -9.86 22.89
C ALA A 54 -4.11 -10.04 21.73
N ARG A 55 -5.29 -10.59 21.98
CA ARG A 55 -6.35 -10.73 20.97
C ARG A 55 -6.86 -9.39 20.47
N TYR A 56 -7.04 -8.43 21.36
CA TYR A 56 -7.47 -7.08 20.99
C TYR A 56 -6.48 -6.39 20.05
N GLN A 57 -5.16 -6.53 20.28
CA GLN A 57 -4.13 -5.96 19.41
C GLN A 57 -3.91 -6.74 18.11
N SER A 58 -4.02 -8.08 18.14
CA SER A 58 -3.69 -8.92 16.98
C SER A 58 -4.84 -8.99 15.95
N SER A 59 -6.10 -8.82 16.37
CA SER A 59 -7.25 -8.91 15.46
C SER A 59 -7.20 -7.90 14.30
N PRO A 60 -6.94 -6.61 14.52
CA PRO A 60 -6.84 -5.61 13.44
C PRO A 60 -5.73 -5.93 12.45
N LEU A 61 -4.57 -6.37 12.94
CA LEU A 61 -3.43 -6.73 12.08
C LEU A 61 -3.76 -7.94 11.18
N THR A 62 -4.50 -8.91 11.71
CA THR A 62 -4.96 -10.06 10.91
C THR A 62 -5.94 -9.63 9.82
N GLN A 63 -6.85 -8.71 10.11
CA GLN A 63 -7.76 -8.14 9.11
C GLN A 63 -6.99 -7.37 8.03
N MET A 64 -6.00 -6.57 8.41
CA MET A 64 -5.14 -5.87 7.45
C MET A 64 -4.38 -6.85 6.55
N ALA A 65 -3.82 -7.93 7.11
CA ALA A 65 -3.14 -8.96 6.35
C ALA A 65 -4.08 -9.68 5.36
N GLN A 66 -5.33 -9.94 5.76
CA GLN A 66 -6.34 -10.52 4.86
C GLN A 66 -6.72 -9.57 3.74
N THR A 67 -6.96 -8.29 4.06
CA THR A 67 -7.26 -7.25 3.06
C THR A 67 -6.09 -7.06 2.09
N ALA A 68 -4.85 -7.04 2.59
CA ALA A 68 -3.67 -6.94 1.75
C ALA A 68 -3.51 -8.15 0.81
N ARG A 69 -3.84 -9.35 1.28
CA ARG A 69 -3.87 -10.56 0.43
C ARG A 69 -4.95 -10.46 -0.64
N ALA A 70 -6.18 -10.08 -0.28
CA ALA A 70 -7.27 -9.90 -1.25
C ALA A 70 -6.89 -8.89 -2.33
N PHE A 71 -6.30 -7.76 -1.92
CA PHE A 71 -5.77 -6.74 -2.82
C PHE A 71 -4.69 -7.29 -3.76
N GLY A 72 -3.73 -8.05 -3.23
CA GLY A 72 -2.67 -8.71 -4.01
C GLY A 72 -3.18 -9.79 -4.98
N HIS A 73 -4.36 -10.38 -4.74
CA HIS A 73 -5.02 -11.31 -5.65
C HIS A 73 -5.94 -10.63 -6.67
N GLY A 74 -5.92 -9.30 -6.75
CA GLY A 74 -6.61 -8.54 -7.79
C GLY A 74 -7.90 -7.85 -7.33
N ASP A 75 -8.33 -8.01 -6.07
CA ASP A 75 -9.43 -7.19 -5.53
C ASP A 75 -8.92 -5.81 -5.15
N LEU A 76 -8.75 -4.96 -6.16
CA LEU A 76 -8.26 -3.58 -5.98
C LEU A 76 -9.26 -2.69 -5.22
N SER A 77 -10.47 -3.18 -4.95
CA SER A 77 -11.48 -2.46 -4.16
C SER A 77 -11.36 -2.75 -2.65
N ALA A 78 -10.62 -3.78 -2.26
CA ALA A 78 -10.43 -4.16 -0.87
C ALA A 78 -9.81 -3.01 -0.05
N ARG A 79 -10.45 -2.68 1.07
CA ARG A 79 -10.00 -1.63 2.01
C ARG A 79 -10.06 -2.13 3.43
N VAL A 80 -9.14 -1.67 4.25
CA VAL A 80 -9.15 -1.89 5.69
C VAL A 80 -10.22 -1.00 6.31
N LYS A 81 -11.11 -1.60 7.11
CA LYS A 81 -12.11 -0.85 7.86
C LYS A 81 -11.43 -0.10 9.00
N LEU A 82 -11.75 1.18 9.12
CA LEU A 82 -11.30 2.02 10.24
C LEU A 82 -12.30 1.84 11.39
N ASP A 83 -11.79 1.60 12.59
CA ASP A 83 -12.59 1.55 13.82
C ASP A 83 -12.02 2.58 14.80
N GLU A 84 -12.85 3.49 15.28
CA GLU A 84 -12.48 4.54 16.24
C GLU A 84 -11.97 4.00 17.58
N LYS A 85 -12.26 2.73 17.88
CA LYS A 85 -11.82 2.08 19.13
C LYS A 85 -10.41 1.47 19.02
N GLN A 86 -9.79 1.49 17.84
CA GLN A 86 -8.46 0.93 17.64
C GLN A 86 -7.36 1.90 18.11
N PRO A 87 -6.19 1.36 18.48
CA PRO A 87 -5.02 2.19 18.76
C PRO A 87 -4.70 3.11 17.57
N ARG A 88 -4.22 4.31 17.89
CA ARG A 88 -3.90 5.32 16.87
C ARG A 88 -2.94 4.81 15.81
N GLU A 89 -1.95 4.04 16.22
CA GLU A 89 -0.93 3.46 15.33
C GLU A 89 -1.54 2.51 14.29
N ILE A 90 -2.52 1.71 14.71
CA ILE A 90 -3.27 0.81 13.80
C ILE A 90 -4.12 1.61 12.83
N THR A 91 -4.76 2.67 13.30
CA THR A 91 -5.56 3.57 12.45
C THR A 91 -4.68 4.27 11.41
N GLU A 92 -3.53 4.80 11.82
CA GLU A 92 -2.56 5.43 10.91
C GLU A 92 -2.05 4.43 9.84
N LEU A 93 -1.76 3.20 10.24
CA LEU A 93 -1.33 2.15 9.32
C LEU A 93 -2.45 1.76 8.33
N ALA A 94 -3.69 1.65 8.82
CA ALA A 94 -4.85 1.37 7.97
C ALA A 94 -5.12 2.49 6.96
N LEU A 95 -4.98 3.76 7.36
CA LEU A 95 -5.07 4.92 6.48
C LEU A 95 -3.97 4.91 5.41
N ALA A 96 -2.72 4.66 5.81
CA ALA A 96 -1.60 4.57 4.89
C ALA A 96 -1.80 3.46 3.86
N PHE A 97 -2.27 2.28 4.31
CA PHE A 97 -2.62 1.18 3.41
C PHE A 97 -3.74 1.57 2.44
N ASN A 98 -4.83 2.16 2.92
CA ASN A 98 -5.96 2.57 2.08
C ASN A 98 -5.57 3.63 1.05
N ASN A 99 -4.69 4.58 1.42
CA ASN A 99 -4.15 5.58 0.50
C ASN A 99 -3.29 4.93 -0.59
N MET A 100 -2.39 4.02 -0.22
CA MET A 100 -1.60 3.24 -1.16
C MET A 100 -2.50 2.42 -2.11
N ALA A 101 -3.49 1.71 -1.56
CA ALA A 101 -4.44 0.91 -2.32
C ALA A 101 -5.23 1.77 -3.32
N SER A 102 -5.64 2.99 -2.92
CA SER A 102 -6.34 3.92 -3.81
C SER A 102 -5.45 4.44 -4.94
N SER A 103 -4.20 4.76 -4.65
CA SER A 103 -3.22 5.19 -5.66
C SER A 103 -2.94 4.08 -6.67
N LEU A 104 -2.78 2.84 -6.20
CA LEU A 104 -2.52 1.69 -7.08
C LEU A 104 -3.74 1.35 -7.93
N GLN A 105 -4.95 1.37 -7.36
CA GLN A 105 -6.20 1.18 -8.09
C GLN A 105 -6.37 2.21 -9.20
N LYS A 106 -6.09 3.50 -8.90
CA LYS A 106 -6.14 4.57 -9.89
C LYS A 106 -5.13 4.36 -11.02
N SER A 107 -3.90 3.97 -10.68
CA SER A 107 -2.85 3.68 -11.67
C SER A 107 -3.24 2.52 -12.58
N GLU A 108 -3.79 1.44 -12.03
CA GLU A 108 -4.23 0.29 -12.83
C GLU A 108 -5.42 0.64 -13.73
N TYR A 109 -6.39 1.42 -13.24
CA TYR A 109 -7.49 1.91 -14.06
C TYR A 109 -6.99 2.76 -15.23
N GLN A 110 -6.09 3.71 -14.99
CA GLN A 110 -5.48 4.53 -16.03
C GLN A 110 -4.71 3.70 -17.06
N ARG A 111 -4.02 2.65 -16.61
CA ARG A 111 -3.33 1.71 -17.50
C ARG A 111 -4.30 0.95 -18.39
N GLN A 112 -5.41 0.45 -17.83
CA GLN A 112 -6.44 -0.26 -18.60
C GLN A 112 -7.13 0.66 -19.60
N GLU A 113 -7.47 1.87 -19.19
CA GLU A 113 -8.06 2.90 -20.07
C GLU A 113 -7.11 3.26 -21.21
N PHE A 114 -5.83 3.46 -20.94
CA PHE A 114 -4.82 3.70 -21.95
C PHE A 114 -4.76 2.56 -22.97
N VAL A 115 -4.71 1.29 -22.53
CA VAL A 115 -4.67 0.13 -23.43
C VAL A 115 -5.95 0.01 -24.26
N ALA A 116 -7.12 0.26 -23.66
CA ALA A 116 -8.39 0.23 -24.38
C ALA A 116 -8.46 1.33 -25.45
N ASN A 117 -8.12 2.56 -25.10
CA ASN A 117 -8.12 3.70 -26.02
C ASN A 117 -7.09 3.51 -27.15
N ALA A 118 -5.88 3.05 -26.82
CA ALA A 118 -4.86 2.70 -27.79
C ALA A 118 -5.35 1.65 -28.80
N SER A 119 -6.00 0.60 -28.31
CA SER A 119 -6.53 -0.46 -29.14
C SER A 119 -7.62 0.05 -30.09
N HIS A 120 -8.51 0.91 -29.61
CA HIS A 120 -9.55 1.53 -30.44
C HIS A 120 -8.97 2.47 -31.51
N GLU A 121 -8.02 3.33 -31.12
CA GLU A 121 -7.38 4.28 -32.04
C GLU A 121 -6.50 3.60 -33.10
N LEU A 122 -5.96 2.41 -32.80
CA LEU A 122 -5.21 1.61 -33.78
C LEU A 122 -6.13 0.79 -34.69
N LYS A 123 -7.25 0.27 -34.17
CA LYS A 123 -8.16 -0.60 -34.93
C LYS A 123 -8.78 0.12 -36.13
N THR A 124 -9.20 1.35 -35.97
CA THR A 124 -9.87 2.15 -37.02
C THR A 124 -9.00 2.31 -38.27
N PRO A 125 -7.77 2.85 -38.22
CA PRO A 125 -6.90 2.99 -39.38
C PRO A 125 -6.53 1.63 -39.98
N MET A 126 -6.28 0.62 -39.16
CA MET A 126 -5.97 -0.73 -39.66
C MET A 126 -7.12 -1.31 -40.47
N THR A 127 -8.36 -1.18 -39.99
CA THR A 127 -9.55 -1.64 -40.73
C THR A 127 -9.71 -0.91 -42.06
N THR A 128 -9.48 0.40 -42.08
CA THR A 128 -9.53 1.21 -43.28
C THR A 128 -8.47 0.79 -44.30
N ILE A 129 -7.22 0.62 -43.83
CA ILE A 129 -6.10 0.15 -44.65
C ILE A 129 -6.40 -1.22 -45.26
N SER A 130 -6.78 -2.19 -44.42
CA SER A 130 -7.11 -3.54 -44.89
C SER A 130 -8.26 -3.55 -45.89
N GLY A 131 -9.35 -2.83 -45.57
CA GLY A 131 -10.52 -2.81 -46.46
C GLY A 131 -10.23 -2.24 -47.84
N TYR A 132 -9.40 -1.18 -47.94
CA TYR A 132 -9.02 -0.63 -49.28
C TYR A 132 -8.04 -1.53 -49.99
N ILE A 133 -7.09 -2.16 -49.27
CA ILE A 133 -6.17 -3.13 -49.88
C ILE A 133 -6.96 -4.31 -50.43
N ASP A 134 -7.85 -4.89 -49.63
CA ASP A 134 -8.68 -6.04 -50.02
C ASP A 134 -9.57 -5.68 -51.21
N GLY A 135 -10.22 -4.50 -51.23
CA GLY A 135 -11.03 -4.04 -52.34
C GLY A 135 -10.24 -3.75 -53.63
N ILE A 136 -8.94 -3.43 -53.53
CA ILE A 136 -8.04 -3.35 -54.68
C ILE A 136 -7.67 -4.75 -55.20
N LEU A 137 -7.40 -5.68 -54.29
CA LEU A 137 -6.97 -7.05 -54.63
C LEU A 137 -8.10 -7.88 -55.27
N ASP A 138 -9.32 -7.77 -54.75
CA ASP A 138 -10.50 -8.51 -55.22
C ASP A 138 -11.17 -7.85 -56.46
N GLY A 139 -10.71 -6.64 -56.86
CA GLY A 139 -11.23 -5.94 -58.00
C GLY A 139 -12.51 -5.15 -57.75
N THR A 140 -12.99 -5.08 -56.51
CA THR A 140 -14.13 -4.24 -56.12
C THR A 140 -13.83 -2.73 -56.38
N ILE A 141 -12.57 -2.34 -56.22
CA ILE A 141 -12.12 -1.01 -56.54
C ILE A 141 -11.63 -0.95 -57.98
N PRO A 142 -12.27 -0.20 -58.88
CA PRO A 142 -11.87 -0.09 -60.27
C PRO A 142 -10.45 0.43 -60.46
N GLU A 143 -9.78 -0.02 -61.47
CA GLU A 143 -8.37 0.36 -61.78
C GLU A 143 -8.17 1.85 -61.88
N SER A 144 -9.14 2.57 -62.43
CA SER A 144 -9.13 4.03 -62.54
C SER A 144 -9.12 4.77 -61.20
N ARG A 145 -9.52 4.14 -60.11
CA ARG A 145 -9.56 4.70 -58.75
C ARG A 145 -8.50 4.16 -57.82
N ARG A 146 -7.71 3.15 -58.24
CA ARG A 146 -6.67 2.51 -57.38
C ARG A 146 -5.71 3.53 -56.78
N SER A 147 -5.22 4.48 -57.61
CA SER A 147 -4.28 5.51 -57.16
C SER A 147 -4.85 6.37 -56.02
N TYR A 148 -6.12 6.72 -56.08
CA TYR A 148 -6.82 7.49 -55.05
C TYR A 148 -6.90 6.73 -53.71
N TYR A 149 -7.30 5.45 -53.74
CA TYR A 149 -7.41 4.64 -52.54
C TYR A 149 -6.04 4.28 -51.96
N LEU A 150 -5.02 4.07 -52.79
CA LEU A 150 -3.63 3.89 -52.33
C LEU A 150 -3.10 5.14 -51.62
N GLN A 151 -3.50 6.35 -52.09
CA GLN A 151 -3.15 7.58 -51.39
C GLN A 151 -3.78 7.62 -49.99
N ILE A 152 -5.06 7.22 -49.83
CA ILE A 152 -5.71 7.14 -48.54
C ILE A 152 -4.99 6.14 -47.62
N VAL A 153 -4.63 4.97 -48.13
CA VAL A 153 -3.86 3.96 -47.40
C VAL A 153 -2.52 4.51 -46.89
N SER A 154 -1.82 5.25 -47.80
CA SER A 154 -0.54 5.90 -47.45
C SER A 154 -0.70 6.92 -46.32
N ASP A 155 -1.73 7.75 -46.40
CA ASP A 155 -1.96 8.83 -45.42
C ASP A 155 -2.40 8.22 -44.05
N GLU A 156 -3.22 7.17 -44.07
CA GLU A 156 -3.62 6.46 -42.87
C GLU A 156 -2.44 5.70 -42.21
N THR A 157 -1.54 5.15 -43.03
CA THR A 157 -0.29 4.54 -42.54
C THR A 157 0.63 5.57 -41.85
N LYS A 158 0.76 6.77 -42.43
CA LYS A 158 1.51 7.89 -41.82
C LYS A 158 0.86 8.35 -40.51
N ARG A 159 -0.48 8.40 -40.48
CA ARG A 159 -1.24 8.71 -39.26
C ARG A 159 -1.00 7.70 -38.17
N LEU A 160 -1.07 6.39 -38.49
CA LEU A 160 -0.79 5.28 -37.60
C LEU A 160 0.63 5.37 -37.02
N SER A 161 1.62 5.63 -37.86
CA SER A 161 3.02 5.81 -37.44
C SER A 161 3.20 6.96 -36.43
N ARG A 162 2.52 8.08 -36.65
CA ARG A 162 2.54 9.21 -35.68
C ARG A 162 1.88 8.82 -34.35
N LEU A 163 0.74 8.14 -34.41
CA LEU A 163 0.03 7.68 -33.22
C LEU A 163 0.88 6.74 -32.36
N VAL A 164 1.53 5.75 -32.99
CA VAL A 164 2.45 4.83 -32.30
C VAL A 164 3.61 5.61 -31.65
N ARG A 165 4.20 6.57 -32.36
CA ARG A 165 5.28 7.38 -31.80
C ARG A 165 4.82 8.18 -30.59
N SER A 166 3.65 8.83 -30.65
CA SER A 166 3.10 9.56 -29.51
C SER A 166 2.84 8.66 -28.30
N MET A 167 2.38 7.42 -28.53
CA MET A 167 2.20 6.44 -27.44
C MET A 167 3.53 6.02 -26.80
N LEU A 168 4.58 5.86 -27.59
CA LEU A 168 5.93 5.57 -27.08
C LEU A 168 6.48 6.74 -26.27
N ASP A 169 6.30 7.98 -26.74
CA ASP A 169 6.73 9.19 -26.05
C ASP A 169 6.03 9.29 -24.67
N ILE A 170 4.70 9.07 -24.62
CA ILE A 170 3.94 9.04 -23.35
C ILE A 170 4.46 7.93 -22.43
N SER A 171 4.70 6.73 -22.96
CA SER A 171 5.22 5.60 -22.17
C SER A 171 6.61 5.87 -21.60
N GLN A 172 7.46 6.61 -22.34
CA GLN A 172 8.78 7.02 -21.83
C GLN A 172 8.66 8.05 -20.71
N LEU A 173 7.81 9.06 -20.89
CA LEU A 173 7.55 10.10 -19.87
C LEU A 173 6.98 9.50 -18.56
N GLN A 174 6.17 8.43 -18.65
CA GLN A 174 5.64 7.74 -17.48
C GLN A 174 6.68 6.90 -16.73
N LYS A 175 7.73 6.44 -17.39
CA LYS A 175 8.83 5.67 -16.78
C LYS A 175 9.86 6.55 -16.08
N GLU A 176 10.07 7.75 -16.60
CA GLU A 176 11.01 8.70 -16.01
C GLU A 176 10.32 9.34 -14.79
N GLU A 177 10.91 9.24 -13.60
CA GLU A 177 10.49 9.99 -12.40
C GLU A 177 10.81 11.47 -12.59
N GLY A 178 10.11 12.13 -13.50
CA GLY A 178 10.33 13.52 -13.89
C GLY A 178 11.32 13.67 -15.05
N ILE A 179 11.50 14.90 -15.49
CA ILE A 179 12.46 15.26 -16.55
C ILE A 179 13.87 15.18 -15.93
N PRO A 180 14.79 14.36 -16.48
CA PRO A 180 16.17 14.31 -16.03
C PRO A 180 16.78 15.72 -15.98
N GLU A 181 17.55 16.01 -14.94
CA GLU A 181 18.19 17.34 -14.77
C GLU A 181 19.01 17.74 -16.01
N GLU A 182 19.64 16.77 -16.66
CA GLU A 182 20.43 16.96 -17.88
C GLU A 182 19.59 17.46 -19.08
N LYS A 183 18.27 17.21 -19.06
CA LYS A 183 17.31 17.66 -20.10
C LYS A 183 16.59 18.95 -19.72
N LYS A 184 16.79 19.45 -18.50
CA LYS A 184 16.22 20.72 -18.07
C LYS A 184 17.08 21.86 -18.62
N MET A 185 16.48 22.74 -19.39
CA MET A 185 17.12 23.95 -19.90
C MET A 185 16.30 25.17 -19.52
N HIS A 186 16.98 26.27 -19.25
CA HIS A 186 16.32 27.56 -19.16
C HIS A 186 15.93 28.00 -20.58
N PHE A 187 14.67 28.33 -20.77
CA PHE A 187 14.18 28.85 -22.02
C PHE A 187 13.30 30.08 -21.78
N ASP A 188 13.27 31.00 -22.75
CA ASP A 188 12.38 32.13 -22.72
C ASP A 188 11.00 31.70 -23.23
N LEU A 189 10.00 31.79 -22.34
CA LEU A 189 8.64 31.41 -22.65
C LEU A 189 8.03 32.37 -23.72
N GLU A 190 8.33 33.66 -23.63
CA GLU A 190 7.82 34.67 -24.54
C GLU A 190 8.36 34.43 -25.97
N GLU A 191 9.66 34.16 -26.10
CA GLU A 191 10.27 33.78 -27.36
C GLU A 191 9.66 32.50 -27.93
N SER A 192 9.49 31.48 -27.11
CA SER A 192 8.92 30.18 -27.52
C SER A 192 7.47 30.32 -28.00
N VAL A 193 6.65 31.10 -27.31
CA VAL A 193 5.26 31.39 -27.70
C VAL A 193 5.23 32.24 -28.99
N GLY A 194 6.13 33.22 -29.12
CA GLY A 194 6.27 34.03 -30.33
C GLY A 194 6.59 33.19 -31.57
N GLN A 195 7.55 32.25 -31.45
CA GLN A 195 7.89 31.34 -32.55
C GLN A 195 6.71 30.44 -32.94
N VAL A 196 5.94 29.92 -31.97
CA VAL A 196 4.73 29.14 -32.27
C VAL A 196 3.68 29.99 -32.99
N LEU A 197 3.42 31.22 -32.54
CA LEU A 197 2.46 32.12 -33.18
C LEU A 197 2.83 32.41 -34.64
N ILE A 198 4.12 32.65 -34.95
CA ILE A 198 4.61 32.83 -36.31
C ILE A 198 4.29 31.63 -37.20
N THR A 199 4.43 30.40 -36.69
CA THR A 199 4.09 29.17 -37.44
C THR A 199 2.60 29.05 -37.76
N PHE A 200 1.74 29.71 -36.98
CA PHE A 200 0.29 29.74 -37.18
C PHE A 200 -0.19 30.99 -37.97
N GLU A 201 0.67 31.96 -38.17
CA GLU A 201 0.32 33.23 -38.84
C GLU A 201 -0.41 33.02 -40.17
N LYS A 202 0.07 32.12 -41.01
CA LYS A 202 -0.59 31.78 -42.29
C LYS A 202 -2.00 31.23 -42.08
N LYS A 203 -2.20 30.35 -41.09
CA LYS A 203 -3.52 29.77 -40.79
C LYS A 203 -4.48 30.79 -40.18
N ILE A 204 -3.96 31.72 -39.37
CA ILE A 204 -4.72 32.83 -38.78
C ILE A 204 -5.20 33.75 -39.86
N ASN A 205 -4.30 34.16 -40.76
CA ASN A 205 -4.62 35.05 -41.91
C ASN A 205 -5.61 34.40 -42.89
N ASP A 206 -5.44 33.12 -43.22
CA ASP A 206 -6.35 32.36 -44.09
C ASP A 206 -7.76 32.28 -43.52
N LYS A 207 -7.89 32.20 -42.18
CA LYS A 207 -9.18 32.17 -41.50
C LYS A 207 -9.73 33.52 -41.09
N LYS A 208 -8.99 34.63 -41.34
CA LYS A 208 -9.35 36.01 -40.96
C LYS A 208 -9.66 36.15 -39.46
N LEU A 209 -8.88 35.48 -38.60
CA LEU A 209 -8.96 35.57 -37.12
C LEU A 209 -8.10 36.71 -36.62
#